data_dc8c2212bcf3435839124e8569510401
#
_entry.id   dc8c2212bcf3435839124e8569510401
#
_cell.length_a   1.000
_cell.length_b   1.000
_cell.length_c   1.000
_cell.angle_alpha   90.00
_cell.angle_beta   90.00
_cell.angle_gamma   90.00
#
_symmetry.space_group_name_H-M   'P 1'
#
loop_
_entity.id
_entity.type
_entity.pdbx_description
1 polymer ?
#
loop_
_entity_poly.entity_id
_entity_poly.type
_entity_poly.pdbx_seq_one_letter_code
_entity_poly.pdbx_strand_id
1 'polypeptide(L)'
;AEQLVVHLRDKNEGFFLELVYSVFPKEDVITRSAKFINKSDKPVRLTRLMSMQLDLNRSGYVVTSFHGGWTKEMNRYDTTVNIGKFVNASYTGSSSNRCNPFIMVSEPDTSETMGDCYGFNLVYSGNHYEAVEVNSFEKTRIVTGINPTNFAFLLAPGESFESPEAVMTFSHEGFSGVSAHMHPFVREHVVRGSWQHKERPVLLNSWEASYFDISESSLLRLAKMGKDVGVELFVMDDGWFGERNNDTRALGDWTPNTKKLPNGVAGLCKKVNDLGLAFGIWIEPEMVNTDSDLYRAHPEWSMEIPGKDHSEGRNQRVLDFANPAVVDHMIEQMKQVIGSANIAYVKWDMNRIISDYYSQYLPKDRQQEVAHRYIQGVYRLAKELTQAFPEVLFEGCAAGGNRFDLGMLCY
;
A
#
# COMPACT_ATOMS: atom_id res chain seq x y z
N ALA A 1 16.57 -13.33 12.79
CA ALA A 1 17.25 -12.02 12.77
C ALA A 1 17.87 -11.74 14.13
N GLU A 2 19.00 -11.05 14.13
CA GLU A 2 19.57 -10.44 15.33
C GLU A 2 19.18 -8.97 15.36
N GLN A 3 18.94 -8.41 16.56
CA GLN A 3 18.49 -7.03 16.70
C GLN A 3 19.38 -6.24 17.65
N LEU A 4 19.75 -5.02 17.23
CA LEU A 4 20.43 -4.01 18.01
C LEU A 4 19.50 -2.81 18.20
N VAL A 5 19.32 -2.37 19.44
CA VAL A 5 18.61 -1.13 19.77
C VAL A 5 19.57 -0.14 20.38
N VAL A 6 19.73 1.02 19.75
CA VAL A 6 20.57 2.11 20.24
C VAL A 6 19.66 3.16 20.88
N HIS A 7 19.80 3.36 22.20
CA HIS A 7 19.03 4.35 22.94
C HIS A 7 19.80 5.68 23.02
N LEU A 8 19.18 6.74 22.52
CA LEU A 8 19.70 8.10 22.56
C LEU A 8 18.78 8.96 23.42
N ARG A 9 19.35 9.91 24.13
CA ARG A 9 18.63 10.87 24.97
C ARG A 9 19.13 12.27 24.71
N ASP A 10 18.22 13.21 24.50
CA ASP A 10 18.54 14.63 24.60
C ASP A 10 18.82 15.00 26.06
N LYS A 11 19.83 15.82 26.29
CA LYS A 11 20.27 16.18 27.65
C LYS A 11 19.35 17.20 28.32
N ASN A 12 18.63 17.99 27.55
CA ASN A 12 17.91 19.17 28.02
C ASN A 12 16.40 19.04 27.96
N GLU A 13 15.85 18.41 26.89
CA GLU A 13 14.45 18.53 26.54
C GLU A 13 13.60 17.29 26.88
N GLY A 14 14.16 16.24 27.46
CA GLY A 14 13.41 15.04 27.79
C GLY A 14 12.96 14.21 26.57
N PHE A 15 13.66 14.34 25.45
CA PHE A 15 13.42 13.56 24.26
C PHE A 15 14.29 12.32 24.22
N PHE A 16 13.72 11.22 23.73
CA PHE A 16 14.41 9.97 23.54
C PHE A 16 14.23 9.49 22.10
N LEU A 17 15.27 8.86 21.57
CA LEU A 17 15.26 8.24 20.26
C LEU A 17 15.81 6.83 20.36
N GLU A 18 15.07 5.86 19.87
CA GLU A 18 15.52 4.49 19.71
C GLU A 18 15.79 4.24 18.24
N LEU A 19 16.99 3.76 17.90
CA LEU A 19 17.34 3.31 16.57
C LEU A 19 17.39 1.79 16.60
N VAL A 20 16.50 1.16 15.87
CA VAL A 20 16.36 -0.31 15.83
C VAL A 20 16.99 -0.82 14.54
N TYR A 21 17.94 -1.71 14.66
CA TYR A 21 18.59 -2.41 13.54
C TYR A 21 18.31 -3.90 13.66
N SER A 22 17.84 -4.53 12.58
CA SER A 22 17.72 -5.99 12.51
C SER A 22 18.58 -6.52 11.36
N VAL A 23 19.32 -7.59 11.61
CA VAL A 23 20.23 -8.19 10.63
C VAL A 23 19.70 -9.56 10.23
N PHE A 24 19.66 -9.79 8.93
CA PHE A 24 19.24 -11.05 8.28
C PHE A 24 20.41 -11.63 7.50
N PRO A 25 21.28 -12.42 8.16
CA PRO A 25 22.57 -12.84 7.56
C PRO A 25 22.43 -13.79 6.36
N LYS A 26 21.30 -14.51 6.26
CA LYS A 26 21.07 -15.42 5.13
C LYS A 26 20.74 -14.69 3.84
N GLU A 27 20.08 -13.55 3.98
CA GLU A 27 19.59 -12.75 2.89
C GLU A 27 20.51 -11.55 2.60
N ASP A 28 21.56 -11.33 3.39
CA ASP A 28 22.44 -10.15 3.34
C ASP A 28 21.64 -8.82 3.41
N VAL A 29 20.65 -8.77 4.31
CA VAL A 29 19.75 -7.65 4.49
C VAL A 29 19.86 -7.09 5.90
N ILE A 30 19.82 -5.77 6.00
CA ILE A 30 19.66 -5.01 7.26
C ILE A 30 18.39 -4.20 7.16
N THR A 31 17.56 -4.23 8.21
CA THR A 31 16.45 -3.30 8.33
C THR A 31 16.71 -2.29 9.43
N ARG A 32 16.08 -1.11 9.31
CA ARG A 32 16.20 -0.05 10.30
C ARG A 32 14.90 0.72 10.45
N SER A 33 14.53 0.99 11.71
CA SER A 33 13.50 1.97 12.08
C SER A 33 14.01 2.92 13.16
N ALA A 34 13.27 4.00 13.39
CA ALA A 34 13.55 4.97 14.44
C ALA A 34 12.25 5.25 15.21
N LYS A 35 12.34 5.27 16.55
CA LYS A 35 11.24 5.61 17.44
C LYS A 35 11.56 6.83 18.26
N PHE A 36 10.82 7.89 18.05
CA PHE A 36 10.91 9.11 18.88
C PHE A 36 9.92 9.02 20.01
N ILE A 37 10.35 9.37 21.23
CA ILE A 37 9.55 9.32 22.46
C ILE A 37 9.61 10.70 23.13
N ASN A 38 8.45 11.32 23.31
CA ASN A 38 8.30 12.56 24.04
C ASN A 38 8.12 12.28 25.53
N LYS A 39 9.18 12.39 26.35
CA LYS A 39 9.11 12.35 27.82
C LYS A 39 9.22 13.73 28.46
N SER A 40 9.05 14.81 27.67
CA SER A 40 8.94 16.16 28.22
C SER A 40 7.55 16.39 28.82
N ASP A 41 7.38 17.53 29.45
CA ASP A 41 6.11 18.00 30.04
C ASP A 41 5.19 18.72 29.04
N LYS A 42 5.62 18.86 27.78
CA LYS A 42 4.91 19.62 26.74
C LYS A 42 4.64 18.76 25.49
N PRO A 43 3.54 19.02 24.76
CA PRO A 43 3.34 18.42 23.46
C PRO A 43 4.40 18.91 22.47
N VAL A 44 4.89 18.02 21.62
CA VAL A 44 5.86 18.33 20.55
C VAL A 44 5.32 17.94 19.20
N ARG A 45 5.67 18.71 18.17
CA ARG A 45 5.30 18.46 16.80
C ARG A 45 6.49 17.87 16.04
N LEU A 46 6.39 16.58 15.72
CA LEU A 46 7.39 15.87 14.94
C LEU A 46 7.13 16.12 13.46
N THR A 47 8.02 16.85 12.80
CA THR A 47 7.86 17.22 11.38
C THR A 47 8.66 16.32 10.43
N ARG A 48 9.62 15.56 10.97
CA ARG A 48 10.43 14.63 10.18
C ARG A 48 11.07 13.57 11.06
N LEU A 49 10.94 12.31 10.68
CA LEU A 49 11.70 11.19 11.26
C LEU A 49 12.01 10.19 10.14
N MET A 50 13.24 10.20 9.65
CA MET A 50 13.66 9.27 8.61
C MET A 50 13.91 7.89 9.21
N SER A 51 13.46 6.86 8.50
CA SER A 51 13.67 5.46 8.89
C SER A 51 15.13 5.08 8.83
N MET A 52 15.86 5.61 7.82
CA MET A 52 17.24 5.27 7.58
C MET A 52 18.02 6.47 7.03
N GLN A 53 19.30 6.53 7.38
CA GLN A 53 20.32 7.38 6.76
C GLN A 53 21.61 6.57 6.60
N LEU A 54 22.22 6.66 5.42
CA LEU A 54 23.54 6.09 5.12
C LEU A 54 24.40 7.16 4.46
N ASP A 55 25.64 7.30 4.91
CA ASP A 55 26.61 8.22 4.33
C ASP A 55 27.75 7.43 3.66
N LEU A 56 28.00 7.71 2.38
CA LEU A 56 29.10 7.14 1.58
C LEU A 56 30.19 8.21 1.38
N ASN A 57 31.45 7.76 1.34
CA ASN A 57 32.61 8.66 1.39
C ASN A 57 33.02 9.25 0.03
N ARG A 58 32.19 9.14 -1.01
CA ARG A 58 32.44 9.69 -2.33
C ARG A 58 31.15 10.15 -3.03
N SER A 59 31.30 10.82 -4.18
CA SER A 59 30.22 11.20 -5.10
C SER A 59 30.27 10.38 -6.40
N GLY A 60 29.39 10.71 -7.35
CA GLY A 60 29.38 10.11 -8.69
C GLY A 60 28.60 8.80 -8.82
N TYR A 61 27.81 8.43 -7.82
CA TYR A 61 26.92 7.29 -7.90
C TYR A 61 25.80 7.49 -8.91
N VAL A 62 25.32 6.40 -9.47
CA VAL A 62 24.09 6.33 -10.28
C VAL A 62 22.95 5.86 -9.40
N VAL A 63 21.86 6.63 -9.39
CA VAL A 63 20.61 6.25 -8.75
C VAL A 63 19.70 5.63 -9.79
N THR A 64 19.35 4.38 -9.61
CA THR A 64 18.29 3.69 -10.36
C THR A 64 16.98 3.82 -9.60
N SER A 65 15.95 4.31 -10.26
CA SER A 65 14.60 4.47 -9.72
C SER A 65 13.54 3.97 -10.71
N PHE A 66 12.33 3.71 -10.22
CA PHE A 66 11.24 3.12 -11.01
C PHE A 66 10.03 4.05 -11.01
N HIS A 67 9.63 4.46 -12.21
CA HIS A 67 8.55 5.41 -12.44
C HIS A 67 7.59 4.89 -13.49
N GLY A 68 6.45 5.53 -13.60
CA GLY A 68 5.48 5.17 -14.63
C GLY A 68 4.11 5.78 -14.40
N GLY A 69 3.10 5.03 -14.77
CA GLY A 69 1.71 5.39 -14.64
C GLY A 69 0.84 4.19 -15.03
N TRP A 70 -0.46 4.38 -15.11
CA TRP A 70 -1.38 3.33 -15.55
C TRP A 70 -0.95 2.76 -16.91
N THR A 71 -0.86 1.44 -17.02
CA THR A 71 -0.37 0.66 -18.18
C THR A 71 1.06 0.98 -18.62
N LYS A 72 1.84 1.65 -17.78
CA LYS A 72 3.26 1.99 -18.03
C LYS A 72 4.05 1.91 -16.71
N GLU A 73 3.77 0.88 -15.93
CA GLU A 73 4.33 0.71 -14.59
C GLU A 73 5.83 0.34 -14.64
N MET A 74 6.56 0.70 -13.60
CA MET A 74 7.90 0.20 -13.26
C MET A 74 8.96 0.40 -14.34
N ASN A 75 8.92 1.53 -15.07
CA ASN A 75 10.01 1.86 -15.99
C ASN A 75 11.24 2.30 -15.21
N ARG A 76 12.40 1.72 -15.56
CA ARG A 76 13.69 2.04 -14.96
C ARG A 76 14.24 3.36 -15.49
N TYR A 77 14.75 4.19 -14.59
CA TYR A 77 15.47 5.41 -14.87
C TYR A 77 16.76 5.48 -14.06
N ASP A 78 17.87 5.79 -14.73
CA ASP A 78 19.19 5.92 -14.13
C ASP A 78 19.60 7.40 -14.16
N THR A 79 20.01 7.92 -13.00
CA THR A 79 20.41 9.33 -12.83
C THR A 79 21.75 9.41 -12.09
N THR A 80 22.77 10.01 -12.71
CA THR A 80 24.04 10.27 -12.02
C THR A 80 23.88 11.47 -11.08
N VAL A 81 24.28 11.30 -9.82
CA VAL A 81 24.22 12.37 -8.80
C VAL A 81 25.63 12.82 -8.46
N ASN A 82 26.04 13.95 -9.05
CA ASN A 82 27.37 14.53 -8.83
C ASN A 82 27.35 15.63 -7.78
N ILE A 83 26.35 16.53 -7.83
CA ILE A 83 26.16 17.62 -6.86
C ILE A 83 24.67 17.89 -6.68
N GLY A 84 24.29 18.34 -5.50
CA GLY A 84 22.89 18.60 -5.20
C GLY A 84 22.12 17.35 -4.77
N LYS A 85 20.86 17.23 -5.17
CA LYS A 85 19.94 16.26 -4.58
C LYS A 85 19.02 15.62 -5.62
N PHE A 86 19.04 14.29 -5.68
CA PHE A 86 17.99 13.48 -6.30
C PHE A 86 16.91 13.18 -5.27
N VAL A 87 15.65 13.19 -5.68
CA VAL A 87 14.50 12.84 -4.82
C VAL A 87 13.55 11.93 -5.57
N ASN A 88 13.22 10.79 -4.96
CA ASN A 88 12.13 9.90 -5.31
C ASN A 88 11.08 9.96 -4.20
N ALA A 89 9.87 10.48 -4.48
CA ALA A 89 8.89 10.71 -3.43
C ALA A 89 7.45 10.65 -3.94
N SER A 90 6.55 10.07 -3.15
CA SER A 90 5.12 10.06 -3.40
C SER A 90 4.41 11.17 -2.62
N TYR A 91 3.39 11.76 -3.26
CA TYR A 91 2.54 12.83 -2.72
C TYR A 91 1.04 12.50 -2.87
N THR A 92 0.71 11.28 -3.25
CA THR A 92 -0.64 10.88 -3.66
C THR A 92 -1.42 10.14 -2.57
N GLY A 93 -0.92 10.15 -1.33
CA GLY A 93 -1.52 9.46 -0.18
C GLY A 93 -1.19 7.98 -0.10
N SER A 94 -0.60 7.44 -1.16
CA SER A 94 -0.14 6.06 -1.24
C SER A 94 1.25 6.00 -1.87
N SER A 95 1.94 4.88 -1.73
CA SER A 95 3.01 4.50 -2.63
C SER A 95 2.48 4.50 -4.06
N SER A 96 3.31 4.68 -5.06
CA SER A 96 2.84 4.89 -6.41
C SER A 96 3.78 4.23 -7.42
N ASN A 97 3.22 3.69 -8.50
CA ASN A 97 4.01 3.30 -9.68
C ASN A 97 4.63 4.49 -10.43
N ARG A 98 4.26 5.72 -10.06
CA ARG A 98 4.88 6.95 -10.57
C ARG A 98 6.23 7.21 -9.91
N CYS A 99 6.36 6.79 -8.63
CA CYS A 99 7.57 6.87 -7.82
C CYS A 99 7.55 5.68 -6.86
N ASN A 100 8.08 4.54 -7.27
CA ASN A 100 8.06 3.34 -6.42
C ASN A 100 9.02 3.53 -5.23
N PRO A 101 8.68 3.08 -4.01
CA PRO A 101 9.52 3.21 -2.81
C PRO A 101 10.70 2.22 -2.80
N PHE A 102 11.39 2.11 -3.93
CA PHE A 102 12.60 1.33 -4.10
C PHE A 102 13.59 2.08 -4.98
N ILE A 103 14.81 2.24 -4.51
CA ILE A 103 15.93 2.77 -5.29
C ILE A 103 17.15 1.87 -5.16
N MET A 104 18.00 1.88 -6.20
CA MET A 104 19.34 1.34 -6.10
C MET A 104 20.35 2.49 -6.28
N VAL A 105 21.47 2.40 -5.56
CA VAL A 105 22.59 3.34 -5.67
C VAL A 105 23.84 2.53 -6.01
N SER A 106 24.39 2.78 -7.18
CA SER A 106 25.44 1.92 -7.73
C SER A 106 26.64 2.73 -8.27
N GLU A 107 27.74 2.03 -8.48
CA GLU A 107 28.85 2.53 -9.25
C GLU A 107 28.44 2.79 -10.71
N PRO A 108 29.08 3.74 -11.42
CA PRO A 108 28.69 4.09 -12.80
C PRO A 108 28.78 2.94 -13.81
N ASP A 109 29.69 1.98 -13.56
CA ASP A 109 29.96 0.82 -14.42
C ASP A 109 29.25 -0.45 -13.97
N THR A 110 28.36 -0.35 -12.96
CA THR A 110 27.58 -1.49 -12.48
C THR A 110 26.64 -2.02 -13.56
N SER A 111 26.66 -3.33 -13.72
CA SER A 111 25.83 -4.08 -14.66
C SER A 111 24.86 -5.03 -13.92
N GLU A 112 24.16 -5.88 -14.67
CA GLU A 112 23.31 -6.91 -14.06
C GLU A 112 24.09 -7.89 -13.18
N THR A 113 25.36 -8.19 -13.49
CA THR A 113 26.14 -9.25 -12.84
C THR A 113 27.44 -8.79 -12.22
N MET A 114 27.79 -7.51 -12.29
CA MET A 114 29.06 -6.98 -11.77
C MET A 114 28.89 -5.56 -11.25
N GLY A 115 29.71 -5.19 -10.27
CA GLY A 115 29.81 -3.85 -9.71
C GLY A 115 29.05 -3.71 -8.39
N ASP A 116 29.43 -2.67 -7.65
CA ASP A 116 28.90 -2.38 -6.33
C ASP A 116 27.53 -1.73 -6.45
N CYS A 117 26.54 -2.30 -5.77
CA CYS A 117 25.18 -1.83 -5.77
C CYS A 117 24.54 -1.92 -4.38
N TYR A 118 23.97 -0.83 -3.92
CA TYR A 118 23.15 -0.75 -2.72
C TYR A 118 21.67 -0.71 -3.10
N GLY A 119 20.83 -1.54 -2.46
CA GLY A 119 19.38 -1.52 -2.62
C GLY A 119 18.70 -0.95 -1.37
N PHE A 120 17.69 -0.09 -1.56
CA PHE A 120 16.92 0.51 -0.48
C PHE A 120 15.43 0.38 -0.77
N ASN A 121 14.67 -0.03 0.25
CA ASN A 121 13.22 -0.15 0.16
C ASN A 121 12.59 0.33 1.48
N LEU A 122 11.27 0.59 1.48
CA LEU A 122 10.53 1.02 2.65
C LEU A 122 9.29 0.15 2.84
N VAL A 123 9.09 -0.38 4.05
CA VAL A 123 7.88 -1.15 4.41
C VAL A 123 6.77 -0.15 4.76
N TYR A 124 6.26 0.53 3.75
CA TYR A 124 5.25 1.57 3.93
C TYR A 124 4.45 1.82 2.64
N SER A 125 3.14 1.95 2.77
CA SER A 125 2.22 2.13 1.63
C SER A 125 1.72 3.57 1.47
N GLY A 126 2.18 4.49 2.32
CA GLY A 126 1.83 5.92 2.25
C GLY A 126 2.82 6.76 1.45
N ASN A 127 2.76 8.07 1.65
CA ASN A 127 3.71 9.01 1.05
C ASN A 127 5.13 8.73 1.54
N HIS A 128 5.96 8.20 0.67
CA HIS A 128 7.36 7.87 0.94
C HIS A 128 8.31 8.95 0.41
N TYR A 129 9.54 8.91 0.87
CA TYR A 129 10.61 9.82 0.49
C TYR A 129 11.95 9.10 0.53
N GLU A 130 12.62 8.99 -0.60
CA GLU A 130 14.01 8.64 -0.74
C GLU A 130 14.78 9.80 -1.34
N ALA A 131 15.93 10.12 -0.78
CA ALA A 131 16.81 11.14 -1.35
C ALA A 131 18.26 10.69 -1.32
N VAL A 132 18.96 11.04 -2.40
CA VAL A 132 20.41 10.89 -2.54
C VAL A 132 21.00 12.27 -2.74
N GLU A 133 21.80 12.74 -1.79
CA GLU A 133 22.34 14.08 -1.75
C GLU A 133 23.87 14.06 -1.72
N VAL A 134 24.51 14.80 -2.62
CA VAL A 134 25.95 15.00 -2.62
C VAL A 134 26.25 16.40 -2.05
N ASN A 135 27.02 16.42 -0.97
CA ASN A 135 27.41 17.66 -0.30
C ASN A 135 28.68 18.30 -0.90
N SER A 136 29.07 19.47 -0.40
CA SER A 136 30.26 20.22 -0.83
C SER A 136 31.59 19.51 -0.57
N PHE A 137 31.61 18.43 0.20
CA PHE A 137 32.78 17.60 0.47
C PHE A 137 32.79 16.31 -0.37
N GLU A 138 31.95 16.27 -1.42
CA GLU A 138 31.80 15.13 -2.33
C GLU A 138 31.39 13.82 -1.63
N LYS A 139 30.65 13.93 -0.53
CA LYS A 139 30.07 12.78 0.18
C LYS A 139 28.61 12.64 -0.18
N THR A 140 28.19 11.39 -0.36
CA THR A 140 26.82 11.05 -0.70
C THR A 140 26.06 10.62 0.55
N ARG A 141 24.92 11.26 0.79
CA ARG A 141 23.96 10.90 1.84
C ARG A 141 22.70 10.31 1.22
N ILE A 142 22.29 9.15 1.69
CA ILE A 142 21.06 8.46 1.30
C ILE A 142 20.13 8.47 2.50
N VAL A 143 18.88 8.89 2.31
CA VAL A 143 17.85 8.86 3.34
C VAL A 143 16.56 8.22 2.80
N THR A 144 15.87 7.46 3.65
CA THR A 144 14.60 6.80 3.32
C THR A 144 13.64 6.92 4.48
N GLY A 145 12.36 7.20 4.21
CA GLY A 145 11.33 7.31 5.24
C GLY A 145 10.01 7.89 4.75
N ILE A 146 9.18 8.35 5.68
CA ILE A 146 7.94 9.07 5.37
C ILE A 146 8.27 10.43 4.74
N ASN A 147 7.50 10.80 3.72
CA ASN A 147 7.64 12.11 3.07
C ASN A 147 7.32 13.23 4.09
N PRO A 148 8.28 14.14 4.36
CA PRO A 148 8.07 15.23 5.32
C PRO A 148 7.16 16.35 4.80
N THR A 149 6.81 16.34 3.50
CA THR A 149 5.91 17.33 2.93
C THR A 149 4.49 17.14 3.48
N ASN A 150 3.93 18.18 4.08
CA ASN A 150 2.64 18.16 4.75
C ASN A 150 2.52 17.09 5.86
N PHE A 151 3.64 16.70 6.45
CA PHE A 151 3.69 15.79 7.58
C PHE A 151 4.07 16.56 8.86
N ALA A 152 3.22 16.46 9.87
CA ALA A 152 3.56 16.84 11.23
C ALA A 152 2.69 16.05 12.21
N PHE A 153 3.32 15.32 13.09
CA PHE A 153 2.65 14.48 14.09
C PHE A 153 2.76 15.09 15.47
N LEU A 154 1.62 15.38 16.10
CA LEU A 154 1.58 15.97 17.45
C LEU A 154 1.64 14.86 18.50
N LEU A 155 2.68 14.89 19.30
CA LEU A 155 2.92 13.93 20.39
C LEU A 155 2.74 14.62 21.75
N ALA A 156 1.76 14.19 22.52
CA ALA A 156 1.59 14.59 23.91
C ALA A 156 2.73 14.02 24.80
N PRO A 157 2.90 14.53 26.02
CA PRO A 157 3.80 13.93 26.99
C PRO A 157 3.55 12.44 27.18
N GLY A 158 4.59 11.64 27.06
CA GLY A 158 4.53 10.17 27.14
C GLY A 158 4.22 9.44 25.82
N GLU A 159 3.80 10.15 24.78
CA GLU A 159 3.54 9.55 23.48
C GLU A 159 4.82 9.32 22.66
N SER A 160 4.74 8.42 21.69
CA SER A 160 5.85 8.10 20.79
C SER A 160 5.37 7.98 19.35
N PHE A 161 6.30 8.16 18.43
CA PHE A 161 6.10 7.90 16.99
C PHE A 161 7.22 6.99 16.48
N GLU A 162 6.85 5.94 15.76
CA GLU A 162 7.77 5.01 15.14
C GLU A 162 7.73 5.16 13.62
N SER A 163 8.90 5.33 13.00
CA SER A 163 9.01 5.37 11.55
C SER A 163 8.80 3.97 10.95
N PRO A 164 8.31 3.85 9.70
CA PRO A 164 8.30 2.59 8.98
C PRO A 164 9.70 1.98 8.92
N GLU A 165 9.78 0.67 8.73
CA GLU A 165 11.04 -0.04 8.59
C GLU A 165 11.63 0.18 7.19
N ALA A 166 12.87 0.67 7.11
CA ALA A 166 13.64 0.71 5.88
C ALA A 166 14.44 -0.58 5.73
N VAL A 167 14.56 -1.07 4.51
CA VAL A 167 15.30 -2.29 4.15
C VAL A 167 16.50 -1.92 3.32
N MET A 168 17.68 -2.43 3.67
CA MET A 168 18.94 -2.17 2.98
C MET A 168 19.65 -3.47 2.64
N THR A 169 20.26 -3.52 1.46
CA THR A 169 21.20 -4.57 1.08
C THR A 169 22.35 -4.00 0.26
N PHE A 170 23.45 -4.75 0.18
CA PHE A 170 24.60 -4.43 -0.64
C PHE A 170 25.08 -5.67 -1.38
N SER A 171 25.52 -5.50 -2.63
CA SER A 171 26.09 -6.59 -3.43
C SER A 171 27.22 -6.09 -4.33
N HIS A 172 28.24 -6.92 -4.51
CA HIS A 172 29.29 -6.77 -5.53
C HIS A 172 28.89 -7.40 -6.87
N GLU A 173 27.79 -8.14 -6.91
CA GLU A 173 27.30 -8.89 -8.08
C GLU A 173 26.25 -8.08 -8.87
N GLY A 174 26.35 -6.76 -8.86
CA GLY A 174 25.48 -5.86 -9.60
C GLY A 174 24.02 -5.91 -9.15
N PHE A 175 23.11 -5.57 -10.08
CA PHE A 175 21.68 -5.48 -9.81
C PHE A 175 21.06 -6.85 -9.50
N SER A 176 21.53 -7.92 -10.15
CA SER A 176 21.06 -9.29 -9.88
C SER A 176 21.38 -9.74 -8.47
N GLY A 177 22.51 -9.32 -7.91
CA GLY A 177 22.87 -9.61 -6.52
C GLY A 177 21.92 -8.95 -5.54
N VAL A 178 21.56 -7.68 -5.75
CA VAL A 178 20.51 -7.00 -4.94
C VAL A 178 19.18 -7.74 -5.02
N SER A 179 18.77 -8.20 -6.22
CA SER A 179 17.55 -8.99 -6.40
C SER A 179 17.64 -10.35 -5.67
N ALA A 180 18.78 -11.01 -5.73
CA ALA A 180 19.01 -12.29 -5.06
C ALA A 180 18.92 -12.19 -3.52
N HIS A 181 19.26 -11.04 -2.95
CA HIS A 181 19.08 -10.75 -1.52
C HIS A 181 17.63 -10.37 -1.18
N MET A 182 17.02 -9.45 -1.95
CA MET A 182 15.71 -8.89 -1.65
C MET A 182 14.57 -9.91 -1.85
N HIS A 183 14.60 -10.76 -2.90
CA HIS A 183 13.52 -11.70 -3.17
C HIS A 183 13.32 -12.73 -2.04
N PRO A 184 14.36 -13.42 -1.53
CA PRO A 184 14.23 -14.29 -0.37
C PRO A 184 13.79 -13.53 0.88
N PHE A 185 14.37 -12.34 1.14
CA PHE A 185 13.99 -11.51 2.27
C PHE A 185 12.49 -11.19 2.25
N VAL A 186 11.97 -10.72 1.12
CA VAL A 186 10.54 -10.37 0.98
C VAL A 186 9.67 -11.61 1.19
N ARG A 187 10.03 -12.73 0.58
CA ARG A 187 9.27 -13.98 0.69
C ARG A 187 9.23 -14.52 2.11
N GLU A 188 10.36 -14.52 2.82
CA GLU A 188 10.48 -15.17 4.12
C GLU A 188 10.12 -14.25 5.30
N HIS A 189 10.25 -12.93 5.15
CA HIS A 189 10.14 -11.99 6.28
C HIS A 189 9.07 -10.90 6.10
N VAL A 190 8.63 -10.61 4.87
CA VAL A 190 7.60 -9.59 4.61
C VAL A 190 6.26 -10.24 4.32
N VAL A 191 6.19 -11.14 3.34
CA VAL A 191 4.96 -11.87 2.99
C VAL A 191 4.56 -12.80 4.11
N ARG A 192 3.27 -12.82 4.44
CA ARG A 192 2.71 -13.57 5.58
C ARG A 192 1.51 -14.40 5.17
N GLY A 193 1.08 -15.28 6.10
CA GLY A 193 -0.14 -16.06 5.96
C GLY A 193 0.03 -17.36 5.16
N SER A 194 -1.10 -18.03 4.94
CA SER A 194 -1.13 -19.37 4.32
C SER A 194 -0.68 -19.37 2.85
N TRP A 195 -0.70 -18.20 2.21
CA TRP A 195 -0.32 -18.03 0.81
C TRP A 195 1.17 -17.70 0.57
N GLN A 196 1.97 -17.58 1.61
CA GLN A 196 3.40 -17.24 1.51
C GLN A 196 4.17 -18.15 0.54
N HIS A 197 3.90 -19.46 0.57
CA HIS A 197 4.61 -20.47 -0.25
C HIS A 197 3.69 -21.25 -1.20
N LYS A 198 2.39 -20.92 -1.27
CA LYS A 198 1.45 -21.58 -2.18
C LYS A 198 1.56 -20.99 -3.59
N GLU A 199 1.45 -21.83 -4.61
CA GLU A 199 1.27 -21.38 -5.99
C GLU A 199 -0.06 -20.62 -6.15
N ARG A 200 -0.06 -19.62 -7.04
CA ARG A 200 -1.27 -18.84 -7.34
C ARG A 200 -2.09 -19.58 -8.40
N PRO A 201 -3.43 -19.66 -8.23
CA PRO A 201 -4.29 -20.33 -9.21
C PRO A 201 -4.31 -19.57 -10.55
N VAL A 202 -4.54 -20.29 -11.64
CA VAL A 202 -4.82 -19.70 -12.95
C VAL A 202 -6.18 -19.00 -12.87
N LEU A 203 -6.19 -17.70 -13.00
CA LEU A 203 -7.34 -16.82 -12.72
C LEU A 203 -7.98 -16.28 -14.00
N LEU A 204 -9.32 -16.28 -14.07
CA LEU A 204 -10.11 -15.53 -15.02
C LEU A 204 -10.97 -14.49 -14.28
N ASN A 205 -10.78 -13.21 -14.61
CA ASN A 205 -11.57 -12.10 -14.09
C ASN A 205 -12.63 -11.68 -15.11
N SER A 206 -13.84 -11.31 -14.66
CA SER A 206 -14.96 -10.96 -15.52
C SER A 206 -14.89 -9.55 -16.11
N TRP A 207 -14.01 -8.64 -15.61
CA TRP A 207 -14.05 -7.22 -15.96
C TRP A 207 -13.96 -6.96 -17.46
N GLU A 208 -12.90 -7.38 -18.11
CA GLU A 208 -12.68 -7.09 -19.54
C GLU A 208 -13.70 -7.76 -20.47
N ALA A 209 -14.39 -8.80 -20.00
CA ALA A 209 -15.43 -9.48 -20.77
C ALA A 209 -16.80 -8.84 -20.62
N SER A 210 -17.09 -8.16 -19.51
CA SER A 210 -18.47 -7.78 -19.16
C SER A 210 -18.61 -6.34 -18.64
N TYR A 211 -17.56 -5.74 -18.11
CA TYR A 211 -17.63 -4.50 -17.35
C TYR A 211 -18.79 -4.56 -16.33
N PHE A 212 -19.67 -3.56 -16.30
CA PHE A 212 -20.86 -3.52 -15.43
C PHE A 212 -22.04 -4.34 -15.91
N ASP A 213 -22.03 -4.83 -17.17
CA ASP A 213 -23.13 -5.63 -17.74
C ASP A 213 -22.97 -7.10 -17.37
N ILE A 214 -23.17 -7.38 -16.10
CA ILE A 214 -23.10 -8.73 -15.53
C ILE A 214 -24.48 -9.26 -15.17
N SER A 215 -24.64 -10.58 -15.32
CA SER A 215 -25.77 -11.34 -14.80
C SER A 215 -25.27 -12.72 -14.33
N GLU A 216 -26.02 -13.37 -13.45
CA GLU A 216 -25.68 -14.71 -13.00
C GLU A 216 -25.44 -15.66 -14.19
N SER A 217 -26.27 -15.58 -15.24
CA SER A 217 -26.16 -16.42 -16.43
C SER A 217 -24.93 -16.10 -17.28
N SER A 218 -24.59 -14.82 -17.49
CA SER A 218 -23.41 -14.44 -18.28
C SER A 218 -22.13 -14.82 -17.56
N LEU A 219 -22.05 -14.62 -16.23
CA LEU A 219 -20.90 -14.99 -15.42
C LEU A 219 -20.68 -16.50 -15.38
N LEU A 220 -21.74 -17.30 -15.22
CA LEU A 220 -21.64 -18.77 -15.27
C LEU A 220 -21.18 -19.29 -16.63
N ARG A 221 -21.67 -18.69 -17.73
CA ARG A 221 -21.19 -19.03 -19.06
C ARG A 221 -19.69 -18.74 -19.20
N LEU A 222 -19.23 -17.58 -18.76
CA LEU A 222 -17.82 -17.20 -18.79
C LEU A 222 -16.97 -18.14 -17.92
N ALA A 223 -17.42 -18.44 -16.70
CA ALA A 223 -16.75 -19.37 -15.80
C ALA A 223 -16.61 -20.78 -16.43
N LYS A 224 -17.66 -21.30 -17.07
CA LYS A 224 -17.62 -22.58 -17.77
C LYS A 224 -16.60 -22.58 -18.91
N MET A 225 -16.61 -21.54 -19.77
CA MET A 225 -15.61 -21.40 -20.83
C MET A 225 -14.18 -21.35 -20.28
N GLY A 226 -13.97 -20.64 -19.18
CA GLY A 226 -12.69 -20.61 -18.48
C GLY A 226 -12.25 -21.99 -17.99
N LYS A 227 -13.18 -22.76 -17.39
CA LYS A 227 -12.92 -24.12 -16.93
C LYS A 227 -12.47 -25.04 -18.10
N ASP A 228 -13.11 -24.91 -19.25
CA ASP A 228 -12.80 -25.76 -20.43
C ASP A 228 -11.37 -25.53 -20.97
N VAL A 229 -10.72 -24.38 -20.62
CA VAL A 229 -9.33 -24.04 -21.01
C VAL A 229 -8.33 -24.09 -19.86
N GLY A 230 -8.73 -24.63 -18.69
CA GLY A 230 -7.81 -24.88 -17.59
C GLY A 230 -7.74 -23.77 -16.52
N VAL A 231 -8.69 -22.82 -16.49
CA VAL A 231 -8.83 -21.86 -15.39
C VAL A 231 -9.18 -22.60 -14.10
N GLU A 232 -8.65 -22.14 -12.99
CA GLU A 232 -8.83 -22.72 -11.64
C GLU A 232 -9.66 -21.82 -10.71
N LEU A 233 -9.62 -20.49 -10.95
CA LEU A 233 -10.30 -19.47 -10.15
C LEU A 233 -11.06 -18.51 -11.06
N PHE A 234 -12.35 -18.32 -10.79
CA PHE A 234 -13.19 -17.31 -11.45
C PHE A 234 -13.47 -16.15 -10.51
N VAL A 235 -13.16 -14.92 -10.92
CA VAL A 235 -13.36 -13.69 -10.14
C VAL A 235 -14.49 -12.86 -10.74
N MET A 236 -15.53 -12.61 -9.96
CA MET A 236 -16.56 -11.63 -10.26
C MET A 236 -16.02 -10.23 -9.89
N ASP A 237 -15.80 -9.39 -10.90
CA ASP A 237 -15.30 -8.01 -10.72
C ASP A 237 -16.42 -7.02 -10.37
N ASP A 238 -16.20 -5.71 -10.53
CA ASP A 238 -17.13 -4.62 -10.20
C ASP A 238 -18.52 -4.78 -10.83
N GLY A 239 -19.55 -4.22 -10.21
CA GLY A 239 -20.92 -4.19 -10.74
C GLY A 239 -21.91 -5.14 -10.05
N TRP A 240 -21.52 -5.89 -9.02
CA TRP A 240 -22.36 -6.92 -8.37
C TRP A 240 -23.26 -6.39 -7.25
N PHE A 241 -23.02 -5.17 -6.75
CA PHE A 241 -23.70 -4.60 -5.58
C PHE A 241 -24.54 -3.38 -5.91
N GLY A 242 -25.49 -3.03 -5.04
CA GLY A 242 -26.36 -1.86 -5.18
C GLY A 242 -26.93 -1.67 -6.58
N GLU A 243 -27.10 -0.45 -7.01
CA GLU A 243 -27.43 -0.08 -8.39
C GLU A 243 -26.18 0.23 -9.23
N ARG A 244 -25.09 -0.50 -9.02
CA ARG A 244 -23.79 -0.37 -9.68
C ARG A 244 -23.85 -0.77 -11.15
N ASN A 245 -24.41 0.08 -12.01
CA ASN A 245 -24.52 -0.15 -13.46
C ASN A 245 -23.49 0.65 -14.26
N ASN A 246 -22.73 1.51 -13.59
CA ASN A 246 -21.62 2.30 -14.08
C ASN A 246 -20.77 2.76 -12.89
N ASP A 247 -19.70 3.52 -13.14
CA ASP A 247 -18.75 3.98 -12.13
C ASP A 247 -19.18 5.25 -11.36
N THR A 248 -20.37 5.82 -11.66
CA THR A 248 -20.82 7.06 -11.03
C THR A 248 -21.65 6.88 -9.77
N ARG A 249 -22.00 5.63 -9.41
CA ARG A 249 -22.95 5.36 -8.33
C ARG A 249 -22.70 4.07 -7.57
N ALA A 250 -23.30 3.97 -6.39
CA ALA A 250 -23.40 2.81 -5.50
C ALA A 250 -22.08 2.32 -4.87
N LEU A 251 -20.92 2.92 -5.18
CA LEU A 251 -19.68 2.54 -4.49
C LEU A 251 -19.78 2.93 -3.00
N GLY A 252 -19.64 1.95 -2.13
CA GLY A 252 -19.92 2.03 -0.70
C GLY A 252 -21.12 1.20 -0.24
N ASP A 253 -22.00 0.80 -1.16
CA ASP A 253 -23.25 0.07 -0.87
C ASP A 253 -23.06 -1.44 -1.13
N TRP A 254 -22.37 -2.12 -0.24
CA TRP A 254 -21.90 -3.51 -0.42
C TRP A 254 -22.99 -4.59 -0.29
N THR A 255 -24.20 -4.29 -0.76
CA THR A 255 -25.34 -5.23 -0.78
C THR A 255 -25.53 -5.80 -2.18
N PRO A 256 -25.61 -7.14 -2.35
CA PRO A 256 -25.75 -7.76 -3.68
C PRO A 256 -26.95 -7.25 -4.46
N ASN A 257 -26.77 -6.96 -5.75
CA ASN A 257 -27.85 -6.60 -6.67
C ASN A 257 -28.66 -7.83 -7.06
N THR A 258 -29.87 -7.97 -6.52
CA THR A 258 -30.73 -9.14 -6.75
C THR A 258 -31.31 -9.25 -8.16
N LYS A 259 -31.31 -8.16 -8.95
CA LYS A 259 -31.69 -8.21 -10.37
C LYS A 259 -30.62 -8.89 -11.21
N LYS A 260 -29.34 -8.60 -10.92
CA LYS A 260 -28.18 -9.22 -11.59
C LYS A 260 -27.86 -10.62 -11.06
N LEU A 261 -28.00 -10.79 -9.74
CA LEU A 261 -27.71 -12.01 -9.00
C LEU A 261 -28.97 -12.45 -8.23
N PRO A 262 -29.93 -13.12 -8.87
CA PRO A 262 -31.20 -13.51 -8.22
C PRO A 262 -31.01 -14.43 -7.01
N ASN A 263 -29.92 -15.19 -6.97
CA ASN A 263 -29.58 -16.09 -5.86
C ASN A 263 -28.47 -15.50 -4.95
N GLY A 264 -28.19 -14.20 -5.09
CA GLY A 264 -27.13 -13.50 -4.36
C GLY A 264 -25.72 -14.01 -4.71
N VAL A 265 -24.72 -13.49 -4.00
CA VAL A 265 -23.32 -13.92 -4.15
C VAL A 265 -23.15 -15.41 -3.80
N ALA A 266 -23.81 -15.87 -2.72
CA ALA A 266 -23.73 -17.27 -2.30
C ALA A 266 -24.24 -18.24 -3.35
N GLY A 267 -25.34 -17.91 -4.03
CA GLY A 267 -25.90 -18.76 -5.09
C GLY A 267 -25.00 -18.86 -6.32
N LEU A 268 -24.44 -17.75 -6.76
CA LEU A 268 -23.45 -17.72 -7.85
C LEU A 268 -22.18 -18.49 -7.45
N CYS A 269 -21.63 -18.20 -6.27
CA CYS A 269 -20.43 -18.87 -5.75
C CYS A 269 -20.60 -20.40 -5.75
N LYS A 270 -21.75 -20.89 -5.22
CA LYS A 270 -22.03 -22.32 -5.21
C LYS A 270 -22.00 -22.91 -6.65
N LYS A 271 -22.65 -22.26 -7.60
CA LYS A 271 -22.70 -22.73 -9.00
C LYS A 271 -21.32 -22.75 -9.66
N VAL A 272 -20.46 -21.76 -9.35
CA VAL A 272 -19.06 -21.72 -9.81
C VAL A 272 -18.25 -22.85 -9.17
N ASN A 273 -18.42 -23.09 -7.85
CA ASN A 273 -17.77 -24.20 -7.17
C ASN A 273 -18.24 -25.58 -7.71
N ASP A 274 -19.53 -25.72 -8.07
CA ASP A 274 -20.06 -26.94 -8.67
C ASP A 274 -19.41 -27.24 -10.05
N LEU A 275 -18.85 -26.23 -10.74
CA LEU A 275 -18.01 -26.40 -11.94
C LEU A 275 -16.59 -26.88 -11.62
N GLY A 276 -16.21 -26.93 -10.33
CA GLY A 276 -14.86 -27.25 -9.88
C GLY A 276 -13.88 -26.07 -9.97
N LEU A 277 -14.39 -24.83 -9.95
CA LEU A 277 -13.61 -23.60 -9.89
C LEU A 277 -13.67 -23.00 -8.47
N ALA A 278 -12.58 -22.40 -8.00
CA ALA A 278 -12.64 -21.49 -6.88
C ALA A 278 -13.37 -20.19 -7.27
N PHE A 279 -13.92 -19.47 -6.28
CA PHE A 279 -14.66 -18.22 -6.55
C PHE A 279 -14.00 -17.05 -5.85
N GLY A 280 -13.87 -15.93 -6.56
CA GLY A 280 -13.35 -14.66 -6.08
C GLY A 280 -14.31 -13.50 -6.30
N ILE A 281 -14.09 -12.43 -5.54
CA ILE A 281 -14.91 -11.22 -5.57
C ILE A 281 -14.03 -9.96 -5.57
N TRP A 282 -14.50 -8.92 -6.26
CA TRP A 282 -13.91 -7.58 -6.26
C TRP A 282 -14.51 -6.70 -5.16
N ILE A 283 -13.67 -5.90 -4.52
CA ILE A 283 -14.05 -4.85 -3.57
C ILE A 283 -13.20 -3.59 -3.76
N GLU A 284 -13.73 -2.42 -3.40
CA GLU A 284 -13.02 -1.14 -3.35
C GLU A 284 -13.42 -0.38 -2.07
N PRO A 285 -13.00 -0.84 -0.88
CA PRO A 285 -13.54 -0.39 0.39
C PRO A 285 -13.07 0.99 0.84
N GLU A 286 -12.09 1.58 0.17
CA GLU A 286 -11.51 2.88 0.49
C GLU A 286 -12.23 4.05 -0.20
N MET A 287 -13.17 3.75 -1.09
CA MET A 287 -13.80 4.75 -1.97
C MET A 287 -15.33 4.76 -1.81
N VAL A 288 -15.93 5.88 -2.19
CA VAL A 288 -17.38 6.08 -2.14
C VAL A 288 -17.83 6.96 -3.31
N ASN A 289 -18.99 6.66 -3.90
CA ASN A 289 -19.66 7.59 -4.79
C ASN A 289 -20.57 8.54 -4.00
N THR A 290 -20.75 9.76 -4.48
CA THR A 290 -21.73 10.68 -3.91
C THR A 290 -23.17 10.20 -4.11
N ASP A 291 -23.44 9.45 -5.19
CA ASP A 291 -24.69 8.71 -5.39
C ASP A 291 -24.58 7.29 -4.82
N SER A 292 -24.50 7.21 -3.49
CA SER A 292 -24.58 5.97 -2.71
C SER A 292 -25.38 6.21 -1.42
N ASP A 293 -25.93 5.15 -0.85
CA ASP A 293 -26.64 5.21 0.43
C ASP A 293 -25.67 5.53 1.58
N LEU A 294 -24.44 5.00 1.50
CA LEU A 294 -23.39 5.30 2.45
C LEU A 294 -23.07 6.80 2.50
N TYR A 295 -22.86 7.43 1.34
CA TYR A 295 -22.56 8.87 1.30
C TYR A 295 -23.75 9.72 1.75
N ARG A 296 -24.98 9.36 1.40
CA ARG A 296 -26.19 10.05 1.87
C ARG A 296 -26.36 9.97 3.39
N ALA A 297 -25.99 8.85 3.99
CA ALA A 297 -26.05 8.65 5.43
C ALA A 297 -24.89 9.35 6.19
N HIS A 298 -23.70 9.38 5.59
CA HIS A 298 -22.45 9.84 6.21
C HIS A 298 -21.58 10.65 5.23
N PRO A 299 -22.04 11.84 4.77
CA PRO A 299 -21.25 12.68 3.89
C PRO A 299 -19.94 13.13 4.53
N GLU A 300 -19.91 13.27 5.88
CA GLU A 300 -18.74 13.63 6.67
C GLU A 300 -17.64 12.55 6.71
N TRP A 301 -17.92 11.35 6.20
CA TRP A 301 -16.91 10.26 6.10
C TRP A 301 -16.05 10.35 4.86
N SER A 302 -16.35 11.24 3.95
CA SER A 302 -15.52 11.51 2.78
C SER A 302 -14.41 12.51 3.11
N MET A 303 -13.22 12.29 2.58
CA MET A 303 -12.09 13.23 2.71
C MET A 303 -12.36 14.43 1.83
N GLU A 304 -12.81 15.54 2.41
CA GLU A 304 -13.08 16.80 1.72
C GLU A 304 -12.94 17.98 2.66
N ILE A 305 -12.51 19.13 2.12
CA ILE A 305 -12.39 20.37 2.90
C ILE A 305 -13.76 21.06 2.88
N PRO A 306 -14.43 21.21 4.06
CA PRO A 306 -15.75 21.83 4.12
C PRO A 306 -15.79 23.21 3.47
N GLY A 307 -16.76 23.42 2.60
CA GLY A 307 -17.00 24.71 1.93
C GLY A 307 -16.02 25.04 0.81
N LYS A 308 -15.20 24.10 0.37
CA LYS A 308 -14.36 24.21 -0.84
C LYS A 308 -14.79 23.22 -1.90
N ASP A 309 -14.55 23.56 -3.15
CA ASP A 309 -14.63 22.60 -4.24
C ASP A 309 -13.63 21.47 -3.98
N HIS A 310 -14.02 20.26 -4.32
CA HIS A 310 -13.19 19.07 -4.16
C HIS A 310 -12.86 18.46 -5.52
N SER A 311 -11.80 17.69 -5.52
CA SER A 311 -11.32 16.97 -6.69
C SER A 311 -12.01 15.62 -6.77
N GLU A 312 -12.59 15.29 -7.91
CA GLU A 312 -13.12 13.96 -8.18
C GLU A 312 -12.21 13.20 -9.16
N GLY A 313 -11.90 11.94 -8.87
CA GLY A 313 -11.19 11.03 -9.75
C GLY A 313 -12.00 9.75 -9.91
N ARG A 314 -12.22 9.28 -11.14
CA ARG A 314 -13.04 8.10 -11.42
C ARG A 314 -14.47 8.19 -10.86
N ASN A 315 -15.05 9.39 -10.79
CA ASN A 315 -16.38 9.67 -10.22
C ASN A 315 -16.53 9.23 -8.75
N GLN A 316 -15.44 9.13 -8.00
CA GLN A 316 -15.46 8.65 -6.62
C GLN A 316 -14.63 9.54 -5.70
N ARG A 317 -14.95 9.49 -4.41
CA ARG A 317 -14.24 10.15 -3.31
C ARG A 317 -13.57 9.14 -2.42
N VAL A 318 -12.56 9.59 -1.68
CA VAL A 318 -11.83 8.77 -0.71
C VAL A 318 -12.55 8.82 0.63
N LEU A 319 -12.78 7.69 1.26
CA LEU A 319 -13.27 7.60 2.63
C LEU A 319 -12.17 7.98 3.63
N ASP A 320 -12.55 8.66 4.70
CA ASP A 320 -11.62 9.11 5.75
C ASP A 320 -11.19 7.97 6.67
N PHE A 321 -10.21 7.20 6.24
CA PHE A 321 -9.64 6.12 7.06
C PHE A 321 -8.75 6.62 8.21
N ALA A 322 -8.55 7.95 8.36
CA ALA A 322 -8.03 8.51 9.60
C ALA A 322 -9.10 8.51 10.72
N ASN A 323 -10.39 8.32 10.36
CA ASN A 323 -11.51 8.18 11.29
C ASN A 323 -11.72 6.70 11.65
N PRO A 324 -11.53 6.28 12.91
CA PRO A 324 -11.73 4.89 13.33
C PRO A 324 -13.14 4.36 13.05
N ALA A 325 -14.19 5.19 13.12
CA ALA A 325 -15.56 4.76 12.88
C ALA A 325 -15.79 4.33 11.42
N VAL A 326 -15.14 5.00 10.46
CA VAL A 326 -15.15 4.62 9.05
C VAL A 326 -14.48 3.26 8.85
N VAL A 327 -13.33 3.08 9.47
CA VAL A 327 -12.59 1.80 9.41
C VAL A 327 -13.39 0.66 10.03
N ASP A 328 -14.02 0.89 11.22
CA ASP A 328 -14.87 -0.10 11.88
C ASP A 328 -16.05 -0.52 11.00
N HIS A 329 -16.72 0.46 10.39
CA HIS A 329 -17.81 0.20 9.45
C HIS A 329 -17.37 -0.65 8.27
N MET A 330 -16.22 -0.33 7.65
CA MET A 330 -15.69 -1.09 6.51
C MET A 330 -15.24 -2.50 6.92
N ILE A 331 -14.64 -2.68 8.09
CA ILE A 331 -14.31 -4.01 8.61
C ILE A 331 -15.58 -4.88 8.70
N GLU A 332 -16.66 -4.35 9.27
CA GLU A 332 -17.93 -5.07 9.40
C GLU A 332 -18.53 -5.42 8.04
N GLN A 333 -18.63 -4.43 7.12
CA GLN A 333 -19.17 -4.63 5.78
C GLN A 333 -18.36 -5.68 5.00
N MET A 334 -17.03 -5.59 5.02
CA MET A 334 -16.19 -6.53 4.27
C MET A 334 -16.19 -7.93 4.89
N LYS A 335 -16.27 -8.05 6.22
CA LYS A 335 -16.45 -9.35 6.88
C LYS A 335 -17.78 -9.99 6.49
N GLN A 336 -18.86 -9.22 6.38
CA GLN A 336 -20.17 -9.71 5.91
C GLN A 336 -20.09 -10.17 4.44
N VAL A 337 -19.49 -9.38 3.55
CA VAL A 337 -19.33 -9.73 2.12
C VAL A 337 -18.53 -11.01 1.96
N ILE A 338 -17.32 -11.06 2.53
CA ILE A 338 -16.42 -12.22 2.37
C ILE A 338 -16.98 -13.46 3.07
N GLY A 339 -17.62 -13.30 4.23
CA GLY A 339 -18.23 -14.40 4.97
C GLY A 339 -19.57 -14.90 4.39
N SER A 340 -20.14 -14.22 3.40
CA SER A 340 -21.45 -14.56 2.83
C SER A 340 -21.47 -15.82 1.94
N ALA A 341 -20.27 -16.25 1.47
CA ALA A 341 -20.12 -17.39 0.55
C ALA A 341 -18.75 -18.06 0.73
N ASN A 342 -18.51 -19.15 0.00
CA ASN A 342 -17.20 -19.82 -0.04
C ASN A 342 -16.22 -19.03 -0.95
N ILE A 343 -15.88 -17.81 -0.55
CA ILE A 343 -14.97 -16.92 -1.26
C ILE A 343 -13.53 -17.35 -0.97
N ALA A 344 -12.76 -17.68 -2.02
CA ALA A 344 -11.36 -18.08 -1.94
C ALA A 344 -10.39 -16.96 -2.31
N TYR A 345 -10.90 -15.87 -2.89
CA TYR A 345 -10.07 -14.79 -3.43
C TYR A 345 -10.80 -13.44 -3.35
N VAL A 346 -10.06 -12.42 -2.99
CA VAL A 346 -10.55 -11.03 -2.97
C VAL A 346 -9.60 -10.15 -3.78
N LYS A 347 -10.11 -9.49 -4.83
CA LYS A 347 -9.44 -8.39 -5.50
C LYS A 347 -9.81 -7.09 -4.79
N TRP A 348 -8.88 -6.54 -4.03
CA TRP A 348 -9.03 -5.23 -3.37
C TRP A 348 -8.45 -4.14 -4.26
N ASP A 349 -9.33 -3.31 -4.79
CA ASP A 349 -8.96 -2.22 -5.70
C ASP A 349 -8.88 -0.86 -4.98
N MET A 350 -8.17 0.10 -5.60
CA MET A 350 -8.07 1.50 -5.22
C MET A 350 -7.88 2.35 -6.48
N ASN A 351 -8.98 2.83 -7.08
CA ASN A 351 -8.95 3.40 -8.43
C ASN A 351 -8.66 4.92 -8.48
N ARG A 352 -8.45 5.55 -7.34
CA ARG A 352 -8.04 6.97 -7.32
C ARG A 352 -7.00 7.25 -6.24
N ILE A 353 -6.18 8.25 -6.48
CA ILE A 353 -5.24 8.82 -5.51
C ILE A 353 -5.96 9.76 -4.54
N ILE A 354 -5.35 10.04 -3.40
CA ILE A 354 -5.82 11.08 -2.46
C ILE A 354 -5.37 12.45 -2.99
N SER A 355 -6.32 13.37 -3.11
CA SER A 355 -6.11 14.77 -3.53
C SER A 355 -6.47 15.77 -2.43
N ASP A 356 -7.53 15.49 -1.69
CA ASP A 356 -8.07 16.38 -0.65
C ASP A 356 -7.70 15.82 0.72
N TYR A 357 -6.54 16.25 1.24
CA TYR A 357 -6.01 15.79 2.54
C TYR A 357 -6.68 16.53 3.69
N TYR A 358 -7.90 16.14 4.02
CA TYR A 358 -8.63 16.69 5.15
C TYR A 358 -9.52 15.64 5.79
N SER A 359 -9.44 15.54 7.12
CA SER A 359 -10.31 14.68 7.92
C SER A 359 -11.27 15.56 8.73
N GLN A 360 -12.58 15.35 8.54
CA GLN A 360 -13.58 16.04 9.38
C GLN A 360 -13.58 15.50 10.83
N TYR A 361 -13.01 14.35 11.05
CA TYR A 361 -12.82 13.75 12.37
C TYR A 361 -11.66 14.36 13.15
N LEU A 362 -10.53 14.64 12.49
CA LEU A 362 -9.35 15.15 13.17
C LEU A 362 -9.46 16.65 13.49
N PRO A 363 -8.98 17.09 14.66
CA PRO A 363 -8.91 18.51 14.98
C PRO A 363 -7.98 19.27 14.03
N LYS A 364 -8.14 20.59 13.94
CA LYS A 364 -7.43 21.44 12.96
C LYS A 364 -5.89 21.36 13.08
N ASP A 365 -5.38 21.20 14.27
CA ASP A 365 -3.96 21.13 14.56
C ASP A 365 -3.32 19.76 14.28
N ARG A 366 -4.15 18.74 13.92
CA ARG A 366 -3.72 17.38 13.54
C ARG A 366 -3.94 17.06 12.06
N GLN A 367 -4.34 18.00 11.23
CA GLN A 367 -4.63 17.76 9.82
C GLN A 367 -3.40 17.28 9.01
N GLN A 368 -2.19 17.61 9.43
CA GLN A 368 -0.95 17.12 8.82
C GLN A 368 -0.62 15.65 9.18
N GLU A 369 -1.43 15.01 10.01
CA GLU A 369 -1.35 13.56 10.32
C GLU A 369 -2.21 12.71 9.37
N VAL A 370 -3.11 13.33 8.60
CA VAL A 370 -4.16 12.64 7.81
C VAL A 370 -3.58 11.56 6.91
N ALA A 371 -2.56 11.89 6.10
CA ALA A 371 -1.99 10.92 5.15
C ALA A 371 -1.41 9.68 5.85
N HIS A 372 -0.73 9.87 6.97
CA HIS A 372 -0.19 8.75 7.74
C HIS A 372 -1.29 7.94 8.44
N ARG A 373 -2.25 8.62 9.07
CA ARG A 373 -3.38 7.96 9.76
C ARG A 373 -4.27 7.19 8.79
N TYR A 374 -4.45 7.70 7.59
CA TYR A 374 -5.16 6.99 6.53
C TYR A 374 -4.54 5.61 6.27
N ILE A 375 -3.24 5.55 6.06
CA ILE A 375 -2.52 4.28 5.83
C ILE A 375 -2.59 3.35 7.04
N GLN A 376 -2.55 3.88 8.27
CA GLN A 376 -2.78 3.07 9.47
C GLN A 376 -4.20 2.45 9.47
N GLY A 377 -5.20 3.19 8.99
CA GLY A 377 -6.57 2.69 8.81
C GLY A 377 -6.64 1.58 7.76
N VAL A 378 -5.97 1.76 6.61
CA VAL A 378 -5.86 0.71 5.56
C VAL A 378 -5.21 -0.56 6.12
N TYR A 379 -4.10 -0.43 6.84
CA TYR A 379 -3.43 -1.57 7.46
C TYR A 379 -4.30 -2.27 8.50
N ARG A 380 -5.08 -1.50 9.28
CA ARG A 380 -6.01 -2.07 10.24
C ARG A 380 -7.09 -2.90 9.54
N LEU A 381 -7.72 -2.37 8.48
CA LEU A 381 -8.70 -3.10 7.68
C LEU A 381 -8.08 -4.38 7.08
N ALA A 382 -6.92 -4.26 6.43
CA ALA A 382 -6.24 -5.40 5.82
C ALA A 382 -5.90 -6.49 6.85
N LYS A 383 -5.35 -6.09 8.01
CA LYS A 383 -5.05 -7.01 9.13
C LYS A 383 -6.29 -7.74 9.62
N GLU A 384 -7.39 -7.02 9.85
CA GLU A 384 -8.64 -7.59 10.35
C GLU A 384 -9.26 -8.59 9.35
N LEU A 385 -9.17 -8.31 8.05
CA LEU A 385 -9.70 -9.20 7.01
C LEU A 385 -8.81 -10.44 6.83
N THR A 386 -7.49 -10.28 6.75
CA THR A 386 -6.57 -11.42 6.59
C THR A 386 -6.56 -12.33 7.81
N GLN A 387 -6.77 -11.79 9.02
CA GLN A 387 -6.91 -12.60 10.23
C GLN A 387 -8.27 -13.31 10.31
N ALA A 388 -9.35 -12.68 9.86
CA ALA A 388 -10.68 -13.30 9.83
C ALA A 388 -10.80 -14.38 8.75
N PHE A 389 -10.08 -14.23 7.64
CA PHE A 389 -10.14 -15.13 6.48
C PHE A 389 -8.72 -15.58 6.05
N PRO A 390 -8.02 -16.37 6.85
CA PRO A 390 -6.60 -16.68 6.63
C PRO A 390 -6.34 -17.53 5.37
N GLU A 391 -7.35 -18.21 4.83
CA GLU A 391 -7.24 -19.02 3.61
C GLU A 391 -7.64 -18.27 2.33
N VAL A 392 -8.18 -17.05 2.46
CA VAL A 392 -8.52 -16.22 1.31
C VAL A 392 -7.25 -15.58 0.77
N LEU A 393 -7.04 -15.66 -0.54
CA LEU A 393 -5.97 -14.94 -1.23
C LEU A 393 -6.43 -13.51 -1.53
N PHE A 394 -5.70 -12.52 -1.04
CA PHE A 394 -5.95 -11.11 -1.32
C PHE A 394 -5.01 -10.59 -2.41
N GLU A 395 -5.58 -9.97 -3.44
CA GLU A 395 -4.87 -9.22 -4.47
C GLU A 395 -5.00 -7.72 -4.19
N GLY A 396 -3.87 -6.99 -4.13
CA GLY A 396 -3.87 -5.54 -4.12
C GLY A 396 -3.85 -4.99 -5.56
N CYS A 397 -4.97 -4.42 -5.99
CA CYS A 397 -5.08 -3.66 -7.23
C CYS A 397 -5.18 -2.15 -6.92
N ALA A 398 -4.70 -1.32 -7.81
CA ALA A 398 -4.89 0.14 -7.72
C ALA A 398 -4.88 0.71 -9.15
N ALA A 399 -5.93 0.48 -9.91
CA ALA A 399 -5.96 0.70 -11.36
C ALA A 399 -4.73 0.05 -12.02
N GLY A 400 -4.51 -1.25 -11.76
CA GLY A 400 -3.28 -1.98 -12.03
C GLY A 400 -2.28 -1.88 -10.87
N GLY A 401 -1.00 -1.69 -11.14
CA GLY A 401 0.09 -1.71 -10.15
C GLY A 401 0.35 -0.38 -9.44
N ASN A 402 -0.61 0.53 -9.33
CA ASN A 402 -0.37 1.88 -8.80
C ASN A 402 -0.07 1.92 -7.28
N ARG A 403 -0.33 0.83 -6.54
CA ARG A 403 0.05 0.67 -5.13
C ARG A 403 0.73 -0.70 -4.96
N PHE A 404 2.02 -0.75 -5.28
CA PHE A 404 2.87 -1.92 -5.10
C PHE A 404 4.08 -1.56 -4.23
N ASP A 405 4.11 -2.08 -3.01
CA ASP A 405 5.13 -1.80 -2.01
C ASP A 405 5.21 -2.91 -0.95
N LEU A 406 6.29 -2.91 -0.15
CA LEU A 406 6.50 -3.91 0.90
C LEU A 406 5.46 -3.85 2.03
N GLY A 407 4.83 -2.70 2.27
CA GLY A 407 3.78 -2.57 3.28
C GLY A 407 2.52 -3.35 2.90
N MET A 408 2.09 -3.29 1.62
CA MET A 408 0.95 -4.07 1.14
C MET A 408 1.27 -5.57 1.07
N LEU A 409 2.51 -5.96 0.79
CA LEU A 409 2.92 -7.37 0.76
C LEU A 409 2.89 -8.07 2.13
N CYS A 410 2.66 -7.34 3.22
CA CYS A 410 2.45 -7.92 4.54
C CYS A 410 1.08 -8.61 4.71
N TYR A 411 0.14 -8.41 3.75
CA TYR A 411 -1.26 -8.83 3.87
C TYR A 411 -1.73 -9.75 2.74
#